data_32da50bf29b52d625bbc86638814925d
#
_entry.id   32da50bf29b52d625bbc86638814925d
#
_cell.length_a   1.000
_cell.length_b   1.000
_cell.length_c   1.000
_cell.angle_alpha   90.00
_cell.angle_beta   90.00
_cell.angle_gamma   90.00
#
_symmetry.space_group_name_H-M   'P 1'
#
loop_
_entity.id
_entity.type
_entity.pdbx_description
1 polymer ?
#
loop_
_entity_poly.entity_id
_entity_poly.type
_entity_poly.pdbx_seq_one_letter_code
_entity_poly.pdbx_strand_id
1 'polypeptide(L)'
;MGYTLQHTTVAALMESIYQMQRRVRFSKGEPRFYHLDVKQLLGHRFIASRIGEKAYQITNFINENNRTFVSPKELGNHRLIKLLFLIPCTTDEAAAYLIELLEYLQQGGNRSDSSEAGDEETPMGFSAIELEFMYHYYITVKRLRDVIAKQDIEMTVETFFRLLGKMAASISIPFQGEPLSGLQIMGVLETRALDFDNLIILSMNEGVFPVKKVAATFIPYNLRKGFGMATTEHQDSIYAYYFYRMISRAKRVFLLYDSRTDGLKSGEVSRYIYQLKYHYRIPIQEIQINCDIATFSPITISIDKRKYGIEKKLADFMQGGNSALSASAINRYLNCPLQFYLQYIEKIEQTDEVAESVDSSTFGSIYHGMMQKIYNRIKGEKEKITVTADHIDAIRKDKGLLTRYLEECFAKEYYKTPHSPEPLTGYDYLTGEIILKLIDKTLEKDRALTPFSYVASELPIHKNISIGNNRSIQLKGFIDRVDERNGLIRIVDYKTGRERLDFKSVTELFDPSEKDRKKAIMQVLFYCKLYKLDKAPMQPLQPSIYIVRNLFDKFESFLKYDKEPLTDFNIVEKEFDLYLTRCLEDIFDLDKPFSQTTVESHCKYCDFKQLCKR
;
A
#
# COMPACT_ATOMS: atom_id res chain seq x y z
N MET A 1 -27.10 3.13 29.38
CA MET A 1 -26.40 2.90 28.07
C MET A 1 -25.13 2.13 28.33
N GLY A 2 -24.75 1.23 27.44
CA GLY A 2 -23.53 0.44 27.56
C GLY A 2 -22.81 0.35 26.23
N TYR A 3 -21.57 -0.11 26.27
CA TYR A 3 -20.76 -0.34 25.08
C TYR A 3 -20.83 -1.81 24.68
N THR A 4 -21.22 -2.10 23.45
CA THR A 4 -21.35 -3.48 22.97
C THR A 4 -19.98 -4.13 22.88
N LEU A 5 -19.82 -5.34 23.45
CA LEU A 5 -18.54 -6.06 23.50
C LEU A 5 -17.96 -6.31 22.09
N GLN A 6 -18.81 -6.49 21.08
CA GLN A 6 -18.41 -6.66 19.67
C GLN A 6 -17.59 -5.47 19.11
N HIS A 7 -17.81 -4.26 19.60
CA HIS A 7 -17.14 -3.05 19.10
C HIS A 7 -15.88 -2.70 19.87
N THR A 8 -15.43 -3.56 20.76
CA THR A 8 -14.22 -3.35 21.56
C THR A 8 -12.95 -3.74 20.81
N THR A 9 -11.82 -3.21 21.27
CA THR A 9 -10.50 -3.59 20.76
C THR A 9 -10.20 -5.07 20.97
N VAL A 10 -10.69 -5.67 22.06
CA VAL A 10 -10.56 -7.12 22.31
C VAL A 10 -11.29 -7.93 21.25
N ALA A 11 -12.52 -7.54 20.90
CA ALA A 11 -13.26 -8.23 19.85
C ALA A 11 -12.56 -8.14 18.48
N ALA A 12 -11.93 -7.00 18.18
CA ALA A 12 -11.13 -6.84 16.98
C ALA A 12 -9.91 -7.80 16.95
N LEU A 13 -9.25 -8.00 18.10
CA LEU A 13 -8.18 -8.99 18.23
C LEU A 13 -8.70 -10.41 17.97
N MET A 14 -9.82 -10.79 18.59
CA MET A 14 -10.41 -12.12 18.43
C MET A 14 -10.87 -12.39 17.00
N GLU A 15 -11.41 -11.39 16.32
CA GLU A 15 -11.76 -11.48 14.89
C GLU A 15 -10.51 -11.66 14.04
N SER A 16 -9.43 -10.93 14.30
CA SER A 16 -8.16 -11.08 13.59
C SER A 16 -7.56 -12.48 13.78
N ILE A 17 -7.64 -13.04 15.00
CA ILE A 17 -7.22 -14.42 15.30
C ILE A 17 -8.09 -15.41 14.51
N TYR A 18 -9.40 -15.23 14.49
CA TYR A 18 -10.32 -16.09 13.74
C TYR A 18 -10.01 -16.08 12.24
N GLN A 19 -9.79 -14.91 11.65
CA GLN A 19 -9.43 -14.79 10.23
C GLN A 19 -8.09 -15.47 9.93
N MET A 20 -7.09 -15.31 10.78
CA MET A 20 -5.82 -16.01 10.66
C MET A 20 -6.01 -17.54 10.70
N GLN A 21 -6.71 -18.06 11.71
CA GLN A 21 -6.96 -19.51 11.85
C GLN A 21 -7.66 -20.10 10.62
N ARG A 22 -8.58 -19.35 10.04
CA ARG A 22 -9.35 -19.75 8.86
C ARG A 22 -8.53 -19.81 7.58
N ARG A 23 -7.46 -18.99 7.47
CA ARG A 23 -6.61 -18.85 6.27
C ARG A 23 -5.32 -19.65 6.35
N VAL A 24 -5.07 -20.36 7.43
CA VAL A 24 -3.88 -21.19 7.57
C VAL A 24 -3.79 -22.20 6.42
N ARG A 25 -2.62 -22.31 5.84
CA ARG A 25 -2.29 -23.35 4.86
C ARG A 25 -1.25 -24.29 5.42
N PHE A 26 -1.29 -25.55 5.05
CA PHE A 26 -0.30 -26.52 5.42
C PHE A 26 0.59 -26.85 4.22
N SER A 27 1.91 -26.73 4.40
CA SER A 27 2.89 -27.10 3.40
C SER A 27 3.92 -28.03 4.04
N LYS A 28 4.12 -29.22 3.48
CA LYS A 28 5.01 -30.26 4.01
C LYS A 28 4.74 -30.59 5.51
N GLY A 29 3.45 -30.51 5.93
CA GLY A 29 3.04 -30.75 7.32
C GLY A 29 3.24 -29.59 8.30
N GLU A 30 3.83 -28.48 7.87
CA GLU A 30 3.99 -27.28 8.69
C GLU A 30 2.92 -26.23 8.36
N PRO A 31 2.37 -25.54 9.38
CA PRO A 31 1.43 -24.46 9.14
C PRO A 31 2.13 -23.23 8.54
N ARG A 32 1.42 -22.54 7.67
CA ARG A 32 1.84 -21.30 7.02
C ARG A 32 0.77 -20.25 7.20
N PHE A 33 1.13 -19.09 7.74
CA PHE A 33 0.25 -17.97 8.02
C PHE A 33 0.37 -16.90 6.93
N TYR A 34 -0.78 -16.39 6.50
CA TYR A 34 -0.83 -15.33 5.49
C TYR A 34 -0.29 -14.02 6.04
N HIS A 35 0.58 -13.35 5.29
CA HIS A 35 1.35 -12.20 5.77
C HIS A 35 0.49 -11.03 6.27
N LEU A 36 -0.66 -10.76 5.64
CA LEU A 36 -1.55 -9.68 6.09
C LEU A 36 -2.15 -9.97 7.46
N ASP A 37 -2.56 -11.23 7.71
CA ASP A 37 -3.10 -11.64 9.01
C ASP A 37 -2.00 -11.56 10.10
N VAL A 38 -0.76 -11.96 9.77
CA VAL A 38 0.39 -11.83 10.68
C VAL A 38 0.67 -10.37 11.01
N LYS A 39 0.75 -9.50 9.99
CA LYS A 39 1.00 -8.06 10.20
C LYS A 39 -0.11 -7.39 10.99
N GLN A 40 -1.37 -7.74 10.71
CA GLN A 40 -2.53 -7.21 11.43
C GLN A 40 -2.48 -7.59 12.91
N LEU A 41 -2.16 -8.85 13.22
CA LEU A 41 -2.02 -9.31 14.61
C LEU A 41 -0.85 -8.66 15.33
N LEU A 42 0.35 -8.62 14.70
CA LEU A 42 1.52 -7.98 15.28
C LEU A 42 1.35 -6.47 15.49
N GLY A 43 0.61 -5.80 14.59
CA GLY A 43 0.27 -4.38 14.69
C GLY A 43 -0.88 -4.08 15.65
N HIS A 44 -1.59 -5.10 16.15
CA HIS A 44 -2.67 -4.89 17.09
C HIS A 44 -2.14 -4.32 18.42
N ARG A 45 -2.78 -3.25 18.96
CA ARG A 45 -2.30 -2.51 20.13
C ARG A 45 -1.90 -3.41 21.30
N PHE A 46 -2.70 -4.42 21.62
CA PHE A 46 -2.43 -5.33 22.74
C PHE A 46 -1.22 -6.23 22.51
N ILE A 47 -0.96 -6.58 21.27
CA ILE A 47 0.18 -7.40 20.90
C ILE A 47 1.43 -6.54 20.75
N ALA A 48 1.35 -5.45 20.00
CA ALA A 48 2.47 -4.54 19.76
C ALA A 48 3.04 -3.99 21.08
N SER A 49 2.19 -3.63 22.06
CA SER A 49 2.63 -3.15 23.38
C SER A 49 3.40 -4.19 24.20
N ARG A 50 3.26 -5.50 23.90
CA ARG A 50 3.94 -6.58 24.63
C ARG A 50 5.18 -7.11 23.92
N ILE A 51 5.21 -7.03 22.60
CA ILE A 51 6.32 -7.53 21.76
C ILE A 51 7.33 -6.41 21.48
N GLY A 52 6.88 -5.16 21.47
CA GLY A 52 7.73 -4.00 21.21
C GLY A 52 8.37 -4.03 19.82
N GLU A 53 9.64 -3.71 19.76
CA GLU A 53 10.42 -3.63 18.52
C GLU A 53 10.46 -4.93 17.71
N LYS A 54 10.29 -6.10 18.35
CA LYS A 54 10.25 -7.41 17.66
C LYS A 54 9.09 -7.48 16.64
N ALA A 55 7.96 -6.85 16.93
CA ALA A 55 6.85 -6.79 15.97
C ALA A 55 7.25 -6.08 14.67
N TYR A 56 7.99 -4.98 14.79
CA TYR A 56 8.52 -4.24 13.66
C TYR A 56 9.57 -5.05 12.89
N GLN A 57 10.51 -5.68 13.59
CA GLN A 57 11.54 -6.53 12.98
C GLN A 57 10.94 -7.68 12.17
N ILE A 58 9.90 -8.37 12.71
CA ILE A 58 9.20 -9.44 11.98
C ILE A 58 8.47 -8.89 10.75
N THR A 59 7.81 -7.74 10.88
CA THR A 59 7.10 -7.11 9.76
C THR A 59 8.07 -6.71 8.66
N ASN A 60 9.21 -6.13 8.99
CA ASN A 60 10.26 -5.79 8.02
C ASN A 60 10.85 -7.04 7.36
N PHE A 61 11.14 -8.09 8.14
CA PHE A 61 11.60 -9.37 7.58
C PHE A 61 10.62 -9.93 6.54
N ILE A 62 9.32 -9.91 6.84
CA ILE A 62 8.27 -10.36 5.92
C ILE A 62 8.29 -9.54 4.63
N ASN A 63 8.41 -8.21 4.72
CA ASN A 63 8.42 -7.30 3.59
C ASN A 63 9.69 -7.46 2.73
N GLU A 64 10.87 -7.37 3.34
CA GLU A 64 12.17 -7.45 2.67
C GLU A 64 12.37 -8.79 1.95
N ASN A 65 11.86 -9.88 2.53
CA ASN A 65 11.97 -11.21 1.97
C ASN A 65 10.74 -11.64 1.13
N ASN A 66 9.84 -10.73 0.84
CA ASN A 66 8.61 -10.98 0.04
C ASN A 66 7.84 -12.24 0.48
N ARG A 67 7.64 -12.40 1.80
CA ARG A 67 6.99 -13.59 2.37
C ARG A 67 5.47 -13.51 2.32
N THR A 68 4.84 -14.08 1.31
CA THR A 68 3.37 -14.18 1.23
C THR A 68 2.80 -15.09 2.33
N PHE A 69 3.48 -16.18 2.66
CA PHE A 69 3.15 -17.08 3.75
C PHE A 69 4.35 -17.29 4.66
N VAL A 70 4.13 -17.12 5.97
CA VAL A 70 5.15 -17.13 7.01
C VAL A 70 5.03 -18.41 7.85
N SER A 71 6.14 -19.06 8.15
CA SER A 71 6.17 -20.21 9.05
C SER A 71 6.34 -19.77 10.51
N PRO A 72 5.91 -20.59 11.49
CA PRO A 72 6.15 -20.30 12.91
C PRO A 72 7.63 -20.09 13.25
N LYS A 73 8.55 -20.75 12.52
CA LYS A 73 10.00 -20.62 12.72
C LYS A 73 10.51 -19.22 12.35
N GLU A 74 9.93 -18.61 11.33
CA GLU A 74 10.28 -17.26 10.85
C GLU A 74 9.75 -16.16 11.77
N LEU A 75 8.74 -16.45 12.59
CA LEU A 75 8.16 -15.51 13.57
C LEU A 75 8.99 -15.39 14.85
N GLY A 76 9.94 -16.31 15.07
CA GLY A 76 10.83 -16.28 16.24
C GLY A 76 10.30 -17.00 17.48
N ASN A 77 11.05 -16.87 18.60
CA ASN A 77 10.84 -17.69 19.79
C ASN A 77 10.12 -17.00 20.96
N HIS A 78 9.57 -15.80 20.75
CA HIS A 78 8.88 -15.07 21.81
C HIS A 78 7.63 -15.83 22.28
N ARG A 79 7.41 -15.93 23.61
CA ARG A 79 6.30 -16.70 24.21
C ARG A 79 4.93 -16.29 23.69
N LEU A 80 4.67 -14.97 23.63
CA LEU A 80 3.39 -14.44 23.11
C LEU A 80 3.20 -14.79 21.63
N ILE A 81 4.26 -14.76 20.83
CA ILE A 81 4.18 -15.13 19.40
C ILE A 81 3.85 -16.62 19.26
N LYS A 82 4.52 -17.49 20.01
CA LYS A 82 4.22 -18.93 20.00
C LYS A 82 2.78 -19.21 20.39
N LEU A 83 2.27 -18.50 21.41
CA LEU A 83 0.88 -18.62 21.83
C LEU A 83 -0.07 -18.06 20.75
N LEU A 84 0.18 -16.89 20.18
CA LEU A 84 -0.67 -16.23 19.20
C LEU A 84 -0.87 -17.06 17.93
N PHE A 85 0.17 -17.75 17.46
CA PHE A 85 0.17 -18.55 16.24
C PHE A 85 -0.03 -20.07 16.47
N LEU A 86 -0.55 -20.44 17.64
CA LEU A 86 -1.00 -21.80 17.93
C LEU A 86 -2.29 -22.11 17.15
N ILE A 87 -2.40 -23.33 16.63
CA ILE A 87 -3.56 -23.78 15.86
C ILE A 87 -4.32 -24.81 16.70
N PRO A 88 -5.47 -24.46 17.27
CA PRO A 88 -6.31 -25.42 18.00
C PRO A 88 -7.04 -26.35 17.02
N CYS A 89 -7.06 -27.65 17.36
CA CYS A 89 -7.73 -28.67 16.57
C CYS A 89 -9.15 -28.95 17.07
N THR A 90 -9.40 -28.72 18.37
CA THR A 90 -10.68 -28.95 19.03
C THR A 90 -11.25 -27.67 19.62
N THR A 91 -12.55 -27.66 19.94
CA THR A 91 -13.21 -26.51 20.58
C THR A 91 -12.72 -26.25 21.98
N ASP A 92 -12.34 -27.31 22.72
CA ASP A 92 -11.76 -27.15 24.04
C ASP A 92 -10.36 -26.53 23.99
N GLU A 93 -9.53 -26.98 23.04
CA GLU A 93 -8.23 -26.35 22.76
C GLU A 93 -8.38 -24.89 22.32
N ALA A 94 -9.40 -24.56 21.49
CA ALA A 94 -9.67 -23.19 21.07
C ALA A 94 -10.06 -22.31 22.25
N ALA A 95 -10.89 -22.81 23.14
CA ALA A 95 -11.28 -22.10 24.36
C ALA A 95 -10.07 -21.91 25.31
N ALA A 96 -9.29 -22.97 25.54
CA ALA A 96 -8.09 -22.92 26.38
C ALA A 96 -7.06 -21.92 25.82
N TYR A 97 -6.83 -21.96 24.52
CA TYR A 97 -5.96 -21.03 23.79
C TYR A 97 -6.37 -19.57 24.01
N LEU A 98 -7.66 -19.23 23.81
CA LEU A 98 -8.14 -17.86 24.00
C LEU A 98 -8.08 -17.40 25.46
N ILE A 99 -8.37 -18.31 26.41
CA ILE A 99 -8.27 -18.05 27.85
C ILE A 99 -6.80 -17.73 28.20
N GLU A 100 -5.86 -18.57 27.81
CA GLU A 100 -4.43 -18.37 28.08
C GLU A 100 -3.91 -17.07 27.46
N LEU A 101 -4.33 -16.76 26.25
CA LEU A 101 -3.95 -15.51 25.57
C LEU A 101 -4.47 -14.28 26.34
N LEU A 102 -5.74 -14.27 26.75
CA LEU A 102 -6.32 -13.16 27.51
C LEU A 102 -5.64 -13.01 28.89
N GLU A 103 -5.39 -14.12 29.59
CA GLU A 103 -4.66 -14.12 30.87
C GLU A 103 -3.22 -13.58 30.70
N TYR A 104 -2.52 -13.99 29.65
CA TYR A 104 -1.18 -13.48 29.36
C TYR A 104 -1.17 -11.98 29.11
N LEU A 105 -2.14 -11.49 28.33
CA LEU A 105 -2.28 -10.06 28.04
C LEU A 105 -2.62 -9.25 29.30
N GLN A 106 -3.47 -9.77 30.17
CA GLN A 106 -3.89 -9.10 31.40
C GLN A 106 -2.78 -9.01 32.44
N GLN A 107 -1.98 -10.10 32.65
CA GLN A 107 -0.96 -10.17 33.71
C GLN A 107 0.26 -9.28 33.48
N GLY A 108 0.34 -8.62 32.35
CA GLY A 108 1.44 -7.69 32.08
C GLY A 108 2.78 -8.35 31.80
N GLY A 109 2.79 -9.58 31.26
CA GLY A 109 3.99 -10.33 30.96
C GLY A 109 5.00 -10.30 32.11
N ASN A 110 5.12 -11.36 32.87
CA ASN A 110 6.05 -11.41 33.99
C ASN A 110 7.42 -10.85 33.58
N ARG A 111 7.99 -9.97 34.39
CA ARG A 111 9.31 -9.33 34.26
C ARG A 111 10.51 -10.29 34.12
N SER A 112 10.28 -11.58 33.91
CA SER A 112 11.30 -12.62 33.92
C SER A 112 11.96 -12.94 32.57
N ASP A 113 11.47 -12.42 31.44
CA ASP A 113 12.08 -12.71 30.12
C ASP A 113 12.97 -11.59 29.58
N SER A 114 13.18 -10.51 30.32
CA SER A 114 14.09 -9.41 29.95
C SER A 114 15.34 -9.41 30.84
N SER A 115 16.20 -10.42 30.69
CA SER A 115 17.55 -10.41 31.25
C SER A 115 18.58 -9.85 30.26
N GLU A 116 18.22 -8.88 29.44
CA GLU A 116 19.19 -8.06 28.72
C GLU A 116 18.85 -6.59 28.95
N ALA A 117 19.83 -5.93 29.55
CA ALA A 117 19.79 -4.63 30.17
C ALA A 117 19.46 -3.47 29.23
N GLY A 118 18.78 -2.48 29.79
CA GLY A 118 18.96 -1.05 29.50
C GLY A 118 17.97 -0.49 28.50
N ASP A 119 16.82 -0.08 28.97
CA ASP A 119 16.24 1.23 28.77
C ASP A 119 14.86 1.25 29.45
N GLU A 120 14.66 2.19 30.37
CA GLU A 120 13.41 2.37 31.11
C GLU A 120 12.33 3.02 30.23
N GLU A 121 11.77 2.28 29.30
CA GLU A 121 10.45 2.60 28.76
C GLU A 121 9.40 1.74 29.45
N THR A 122 8.63 2.36 30.36
CA THR A 122 7.47 1.77 31.00
C THR A 122 6.51 1.26 29.93
N PRO A 123 6.18 -0.05 29.89
CA PRO A 123 5.17 -0.55 28.95
C PRO A 123 3.88 0.22 29.16
N MET A 124 3.32 0.80 28.11
CA MET A 124 2.02 1.47 28.17
C MET A 124 0.99 0.50 28.75
N GLY A 125 0.56 0.73 29.98
CA GLY A 125 -0.47 -0.07 30.65
C GLY A 125 -1.80 0.02 29.90
N PHE A 126 -2.59 -1.04 29.94
CA PHE A 126 -3.95 -1.00 29.43
C PHE A 126 -4.83 -0.12 30.32
N SER A 127 -5.77 0.60 29.72
CA SER A 127 -6.73 1.39 30.49
C SER A 127 -7.69 0.47 31.26
N ALA A 128 -8.26 0.98 32.37
CA ALA A 128 -9.20 0.22 33.19
C ALA A 128 -10.38 -0.32 32.35
N ILE A 129 -10.84 0.44 31.37
CA ILE A 129 -11.93 0.02 30.48
C ILE A 129 -11.51 -1.11 29.52
N GLU A 130 -10.27 -1.13 29.06
CA GLU A 130 -9.74 -2.21 28.21
C GLU A 130 -9.61 -3.51 29.01
N LEU A 131 -9.18 -3.43 30.27
CA LEU A 131 -9.14 -4.57 31.19
C LEU A 131 -10.53 -5.13 31.46
N GLU A 132 -11.54 -4.27 31.63
CA GLU A 132 -12.94 -4.66 31.78
C GLU A 132 -13.46 -5.39 30.53
N PHE A 133 -13.12 -4.90 29.34
CA PHE A 133 -13.47 -5.56 28.08
C PHE A 133 -12.81 -6.95 27.96
N MET A 134 -11.54 -7.08 28.34
CA MET A 134 -10.84 -8.37 28.37
C MET A 134 -11.50 -9.34 29.34
N TYR A 135 -11.89 -8.86 30.53
CA TYR A 135 -12.57 -9.67 31.55
C TYR A 135 -13.93 -10.19 31.05
N HIS A 136 -14.74 -9.33 30.45
CA HIS A 136 -16.03 -9.75 29.88
C HIS A 136 -15.86 -10.75 28.73
N TYR A 137 -14.84 -10.56 27.89
CA TYR A 137 -14.56 -11.52 26.84
C TYR A 137 -14.10 -12.87 27.40
N TYR A 138 -13.22 -12.85 28.38
CA TYR A 138 -12.74 -14.03 29.10
C TYR A 138 -13.89 -14.85 29.72
N ILE A 139 -14.81 -14.17 30.41
CA ILE A 139 -16.02 -14.84 30.98
C ILE A 139 -16.88 -15.43 29.86
N THR A 140 -17.01 -14.73 28.74
CA THR A 140 -17.81 -15.20 27.61
C THR A 140 -17.23 -16.47 27.00
N VAL A 141 -15.91 -16.54 26.84
CA VAL A 141 -15.20 -17.74 26.35
C VAL A 141 -15.40 -18.92 27.34
N LYS A 142 -15.19 -18.68 28.63
CA LYS A 142 -15.40 -19.71 29.68
C LYS A 142 -16.84 -20.22 29.66
N ARG A 143 -17.82 -19.33 29.63
CA ARG A 143 -19.24 -19.70 29.60
C ARG A 143 -19.58 -20.54 28.38
N LEU A 144 -19.06 -20.18 27.21
CA LEU A 144 -19.27 -20.95 25.97
C LEU A 144 -18.65 -22.35 26.10
N ARG A 145 -17.40 -22.45 26.58
CA ARG A 145 -16.71 -23.71 26.85
C ARG A 145 -17.52 -24.63 27.79
N ASP A 146 -17.99 -24.07 28.92
CA ASP A 146 -18.79 -24.81 29.93
C ASP A 146 -20.11 -25.32 29.37
N VAL A 147 -20.78 -24.54 28.52
CA VAL A 147 -22.03 -24.96 27.87
C VAL A 147 -21.76 -26.11 26.88
N ILE A 148 -20.74 -26.01 26.07
CA ILE A 148 -20.37 -27.05 25.10
C ILE A 148 -20.05 -28.36 25.86
N ALA A 149 -19.21 -28.28 26.89
CA ALA A 149 -18.82 -29.45 27.68
C ALA A 149 -20.01 -30.12 28.41
N LYS A 150 -20.95 -29.31 28.99
CA LYS A 150 -22.11 -29.85 29.70
C LYS A 150 -23.15 -30.52 28.79
N GLN A 151 -23.26 -30.03 27.54
CA GLN A 151 -24.27 -30.52 26.60
C GLN A 151 -23.70 -31.54 25.63
N ASP A 152 -22.43 -31.88 25.76
CA ASP A 152 -21.69 -32.80 24.83
C ASP A 152 -21.91 -32.46 23.36
N ILE A 153 -21.77 -31.17 23.02
CA ILE A 153 -22.03 -30.66 21.70
C ILE A 153 -20.77 -30.79 20.84
N GLU A 154 -20.83 -31.60 19.81
CA GLU A 154 -19.78 -31.63 18.79
C GLU A 154 -19.90 -30.44 17.86
N MET A 155 -18.84 -29.66 17.71
CA MET A 155 -18.76 -28.57 16.73
C MET A 155 -17.32 -28.32 16.25
N THR A 156 -17.22 -27.68 15.09
CA THR A 156 -15.92 -27.27 14.54
C THR A 156 -15.40 -26.03 15.24
N VAL A 157 -14.07 -25.85 15.24
CA VAL A 157 -13.41 -24.64 15.74
C VAL A 157 -13.96 -23.37 15.04
N GLU A 158 -14.25 -23.44 13.74
CA GLU A 158 -14.87 -22.35 12.99
C GLU A 158 -16.23 -21.97 13.57
N THR A 159 -17.08 -22.96 13.86
CA THR A 159 -18.41 -22.72 14.45
C THR A 159 -18.30 -22.13 15.85
N PHE A 160 -17.31 -22.57 16.63
CA PHE A 160 -17.01 -22.01 17.97
C PHE A 160 -16.70 -20.50 17.87
N PHE A 161 -15.79 -20.07 17.00
CA PHE A 161 -15.47 -18.65 16.83
C PHE A 161 -16.67 -17.83 16.35
N ARG A 162 -17.46 -18.36 15.41
CA ARG A 162 -18.67 -17.68 14.93
C ARG A 162 -19.72 -17.51 16.02
N LEU A 163 -19.89 -18.50 16.87
CA LEU A 163 -20.81 -18.44 18.01
C LEU A 163 -20.33 -17.45 19.06
N LEU A 164 -19.01 -17.45 19.35
CA LEU A 164 -18.39 -16.48 20.25
C LEU A 164 -18.61 -15.05 19.78
N GLY A 165 -18.44 -14.77 18.50
CA GLY A 165 -18.73 -13.45 17.91
C GLY A 165 -20.19 -13.03 18.04
N LYS A 166 -21.15 -13.96 17.87
CA LYS A 166 -22.59 -13.71 18.09
C LYS A 166 -22.90 -13.41 19.56
N MET A 167 -22.27 -14.12 20.48
CA MET A 167 -22.42 -13.86 21.91
C MET A 167 -21.89 -12.48 22.28
N ALA A 168 -20.69 -12.13 21.79
CA ALA A 168 -20.11 -10.80 21.99
C ALA A 168 -21.00 -9.67 21.45
N ALA A 169 -21.70 -9.89 20.33
CA ALA A 169 -22.66 -8.93 19.78
C ALA A 169 -23.89 -8.68 20.68
N SER A 170 -24.25 -9.65 21.50
CA SER A 170 -25.42 -9.56 22.42
C SER A 170 -25.07 -8.97 23.80
N ILE A 171 -23.77 -8.87 24.14
CA ILE A 171 -23.32 -8.40 25.44
C ILE A 171 -23.07 -6.88 25.37
N SER A 172 -23.73 -6.14 26.26
CA SER A 172 -23.49 -4.71 26.47
C SER A 172 -22.88 -4.48 27.84
N ILE A 173 -21.76 -3.82 27.90
CA ILE A 173 -21.03 -3.49 29.12
C ILE A 173 -21.51 -2.11 29.57
N PRO A 174 -22.18 -2.00 30.71
CA PRO A 174 -22.68 -0.72 31.21
C PRO A 174 -21.53 0.17 31.66
N PHE A 175 -21.63 1.47 31.39
CA PHE A 175 -20.74 2.43 32.02
C PHE A 175 -21.06 2.55 33.50
N GLN A 176 -20.03 2.52 34.33
CA GLN A 176 -20.19 2.76 35.77
C GLN A 176 -20.36 4.25 36.05
N GLY A 177 -21.38 4.57 36.87
CA GLY A 177 -21.68 5.91 37.34
C GLY A 177 -22.67 6.66 36.44
N GLU A 178 -23.76 7.11 37.05
CA GLU A 178 -24.63 8.11 36.46
C GLU A 178 -24.12 9.48 36.89
N PRO A 179 -23.74 10.38 35.93
CA PRO A 179 -23.38 11.73 36.29
C PRO A 179 -24.62 12.44 36.86
N LEU A 180 -24.58 12.81 38.12
CA LEU A 180 -25.68 13.55 38.80
C LEU A 180 -25.57 15.06 38.54
N SER A 181 -24.56 15.53 37.84
CA SER A 181 -24.31 16.96 37.57
C SER A 181 -23.60 17.15 36.22
N GLY A 182 -23.75 18.32 35.63
CA GLY A 182 -23.13 18.70 34.35
C GLY A 182 -23.96 18.30 33.14
N LEU A 183 -23.27 18.14 31.97
CA LEU A 183 -23.93 17.76 30.72
C LEU A 183 -24.29 16.27 30.75
N GLN A 184 -25.56 15.97 30.51
CA GLN A 184 -26.05 14.61 30.42
C GLN A 184 -26.50 14.29 28.99
N ILE A 185 -26.06 13.17 28.45
CA ILE A 185 -26.50 12.65 27.15
C ILE A 185 -27.36 11.43 27.42
N MET A 186 -28.64 11.52 27.08
CA MET A 186 -29.65 10.52 27.44
C MET A 186 -30.50 10.16 26.22
N GLY A 187 -31.05 8.96 26.20
CA GLY A 187 -32.12 8.60 25.28
C GLY A 187 -33.47 9.16 25.75
N VAL A 188 -34.47 9.17 24.87
CA VAL A 188 -35.80 9.70 25.17
C VAL A 188 -36.49 8.96 26.34
N LEU A 189 -36.22 7.65 26.47
CA LEU A 189 -36.84 6.83 27.52
C LEU A 189 -36.23 7.10 28.91
N GLU A 190 -34.96 7.46 28.95
CA GLU A 190 -34.24 7.75 30.21
C GLU A 190 -34.57 9.13 30.77
N THR A 191 -35.19 10.02 29.98
CA THR A 191 -35.60 11.36 30.42
C THR A 191 -36.91 11.39 31.21
N ARG A 192 -37.52 10.23 31.47
CA ARG A 192 -38.79 10.14 32.21
C ARG A 192 -38.67 10.77 33.58
N ALA A 193 -39.66 11.58 33.92
CA ALA A 193 -39.79 12.27 35.21
C ALA A 193 -38.60 13.19 35.56
N LEU A 194 -37.68 13.47 34.63
CA LEU A 194 -36.63 14.43 34.84
C LEU A 194 -37.02 15.79 34.25
N ASP A 195 -36.57 16.84 34.90
CA ASP A 195 -36.71 18.22 34.46
C ASP A 195 -35.34 18.83 34.17
N PHE A 196 -35.27 19.62 33.11
CA PHE A 196 -34.02 20.22 32.64
C PHE A 196 -34.18 21.72 32.42
N ASP A 197 -33.28 22.53 32.90
CA ASP A 197 -33.25 23.97 32.61
C ASP A 197 -32.90 24.27 31.15
N ASN A 198 -31.91 23.54 30.63
CA ASN A 198 -31.45 23.65 29.23
C ASN A 198 -31.58 22.28 28.57
N LEU A 199 -32.33 22.22 27.49
CA LEU A 199 -32.61 21.00 26.76
C LEU A 199 -32.15 21.12 25.31
N ILE A 200 -31.35 20.17 24.86
CA ILE A 200 -30.91 20.06 23.45
C ILE A 200 -31.43 18.73 22.92
N ILE A 201 -32.31 18.75 21.93
CA ILE A 201 -32.83 17.54 21.28
C ILE A 201 -32.22 17.43 19.89
N LEU A 202 -31.48 16.36 19.67
CA LEU A 202 -30.81 16.08 18.40
C LEU A 202 -31.73 15.28 17.49
N SER A 203 -31.44 15.35 16.16
CA SER A 203 -32.13 14.56 15.14
C SER A 203 -33.64 14.73 15.10
N MET A 204 -34.13 15.96 15.25
CA MET A 204 -35.55 16.31 15.15
C MET A 204 -36.06 16.23 13.71
N ASN A 205 -35.80 15.09 13.04
CA ASN A 205 -36.26 14.77 11.70
C ASN A 205 -37.44 13.81 11.74
N GLU A 206 -38.37 13.95 10.80
CA GLU A 206 -39.50 13.06 10.66
C GLU A 206 -39.03 11.61 10.39
N GLY A 207 -39.58 10.65 11.13
CA GLY A 207 -39.19 9.26 11.06
C GLY A 207 -37.97 8.89 11.91
N VAL A 208 -37.23 9.88 12.47
CA VAL A 208 -36.17 9.70 13.46
C VAL A 208 -36.72 10.06 14.85
N PHE A 209 -37.31 11.24 14.97
CA PHE A 209 -38.03 11.65 16.17
C PHE A 209 -39.30 12.44 15.78
N PRO A 210 -40.48 11.80 15.83
CA PRO A 210 -40.80 10.45 16.34
C PRO A 210 -40.31 9.32 15.41
N VAL A 211 -39.95 8.19 16.02
CA VAL A 211 -39.53 6.99 15.29
C VAL A 211 -40.73 6.37 14.58
N LYS A 212 -40.64 6.25 13.26
CA LYS A 212 -41.66 5.58 12.45
C LYS A 212 -41.27 4.11 12.21
N LYS A 213 -41.29 3.29 13.27
CA LYS A 213 -41.12 1.84 13.14
C LYS A 213 -42.48 1.16 13.10
N VAL A 214 -42.84 0.65 11.93
CA VAL A 214 -43.93 -0.34 11.84
C VAL A 214 -43.34 -1.66 12.27
N ALA A 215 -43.70 -2.14 13.46
CA ALA A 215 -43.32 -3.47 13.91
C ALA A 215 -43.96 -4.49 12.94
N ALA A 216 -43.11 -5.28 12.25
CA ALA A 216 -43.61 -6.43 11.49
C ALA A 216 -44.26 -7.41 12.46
N THR A 217 -45.58 -7.51 12.42
CA THR A 217 -46.33 -8.42 13.27
C THR A 217 -47.26 -9.28 12.43
N PHE A 218 -47.42 -10.52 12.83
CA PHE A 218 -48.35 -11.45 12.17
C PHE A 218 -49.83 -11.03 12.34
N ILE A 219 -50.14 -10.11 13.26
CA ILE A 219 -51.50 -9.64 13.49
C ILE A 219 -51.71 -8.33 12.71
N PRO A 220 -52.55 -8.31 11.68
CA PRO A 220 -52.85 -7.11 10.89
C PRO A 220 -53.41 -5.96 11.75
N TYR A 221 -53.15 -4.71 11.32
CA TYR A 221 -53.56 -3.51 12.00
C TYR A 221 -55.07 -3.49 12.40
N ASN A 222 -55.95 -3.90 11.46
CA ASN A 222 -57.38 -3.89 11.69
C ASN A 222 -57.82 -4.85 12.79
N LEU A 223 -57.20 -6.01 12.91
CA LEU A 223 -57.43 -6.95 14.01
C LEU A 223 -56.93 -6.40 15.34
N ARG A 224 -55.75 -5.82 15.34
CA ARG A 224 -55.20 -5.18 16.55
C ARG A 224 -56.14 -4.08 17.07
N LYS A 225 -56.62 -3.23 16.18
CA LYS A 225 -57.57 -2.17 16.54
C LYS A 225 -58.88 -2.73 17.04
N GLY A 226 -59.46 -3.74 16.39
CA GLY A 226 -60.71 -4.37 16.79
C GLY A 226 -60.67 -5.07 18.14
N PHE A 227 -59.49 -5.60 18.52
CA PHE A 227 -59.28 -6.27 19.82
C PHE A 227 -58.65 -5.36 20.90
N GLY A 228 -58.57 -4.03 20.65
CA GLY A 228 -58.00 -3.09 21.62
C GLY A 228 -56.50 -3.25 21.87
N MET A 229 -55.77 -3.89 20.98
CA MET A 229 -54.32 -4.07 21.09
C MET A 229 -53.59 -2.79 20.71
N ALA A 230 -52.37 -2.61 21.21
CA ALA A 230 -51.54 -1.45 20.88
C ALA A 230 -51.29 -1.33 19.38
N THR A 231 -51.61 -0.17 18.82
CA THR A 231 -51.41 0.20 17.39
C THR A 231 -50.29 1.24 17.24
N THR A 232 -49.99 1.63 16.02
CA THR A 232 -48.99 2.68 15.73
C THR A 232 -49.40 4.03 16.35
N GLU A 233 -50.71 4.33 16.42
CA GLU A 233 -51.21 5.57 17.06
C GLU A 233 -50.88 5.62 18.57
N HIS A 234 -50.92 4.50 19.27
CA HIS A 234 -50.47 4.45 20.65
C HIS A 234 -48.99 4.76 20.79
N GLN A 235 -48.18 4.26 19.86
CA GLN A 235 -46.76 4.53 19.88
C GLN A 235 -46.47 6.02 19.60
N ASP A 236 -47.15 6.60 18.62
CA ASP A 236 -47.04 8.04 18.31
C ASP A 236 -47.48 8.89 19.52
N SER A 237 -48.55 8.50 20.21
CA SER A 237 -49.02 9.19 21.43
C SER A 237 -48.00 9.13 22.57
N ILE A 238 -47.28 8.02 22.71
CA ILE A 238 -46.22 7.87 23.73
C ILE A 238 -45.04 8.79 23.41
N TYR A 239 -44.58 8.84 22.14
CA TYR A 239 -43.52 9.74 21.74
C TYR A 239 -43.90 11.22 21.88
N ALA A 240 -45.15 11.56 21.54
CA ALA A 240 -45.70 12.90 21.77
C ALA A 240 -45.70 13.27 23.26
N TYR A 241 -46.15 12.35 24.12
CA TYR A 241 -46.10 12.56 25.58
C TYR A 241 -44.68 12.84 26.07
N TYR A 242 -43.67 12.04 25.66
CA TYR A 242 -42.28 12.27 26.06
C TYR A 242 -41.74 13.60 25.57
N PHE A 243 -42.01 13.96 24.32
CA PHE A 243 -41.60 15.23 23.78
C PHE A 243 -42.15 16.42 24.55
N TYR A 244 -43.49 16.46 24.70
CA TYR A 244 -44.14 17.58 25.40
C TYR A 244 -43.78 17.61 26.89
N ARG A 245 -43.60 16.47 27.53
CA ARG A 245 -43.17 16.40 28.91
C ARG A 245 -41.74 16.94 29.11
N MET A 246 -40.81 16.61 28.23
CA MET A 246 -39.45 17.12 28.31
C MET A 246 -39.40 18.65 28.19
N ILE A 247 -40.13 19.22 27.24
CA ILE A 247 -40.07 20.67 26.97
C ILE A 247 -40.89 21.49 27.97
N SER A 248 -41.87 20.89 28.65
CA SER A 248 -42.86 21.63 29.45
C SER A 248 -42.27 22.43 30.61
N ARG A 249 -41.13 22.04 31.15
CA ARG A 249 -40.45 22.71 32.27
C ARG A 249 -39.06 23.26 31.91
N ALA A 250 -38.62 23.13 30.69
CA ALA A 250 -37.33 23.63 30.25
C ALA A 250 -37.38 25.16 30.06
N LYS A 251 -36.35 25.85 30.54
CA LYS A 251 -36.19 27.30 30.35
C LYS A 251 -35.68 27.64 28.93
N ARG A 252 -34.81 26.78 28.37
CA ARG A 252 -34.25 26.94 27.03
C ARG A 252 -34.30 25.59 26.32
N VAL A 253 -34.84 25.58 25.11
CA VAL A 253 -34.97 24.37 24.27
C VAL A 253 -34.34 24.62 22.93
N PHE A 254 -33.41 23.75 22.53
CA PHE A 254 -32.80 23.74 21.24
C PHE A 254 -33.19 22.46 20.51
N LEU A 255 -33.81 22.61 19.33
CA LEU A 255 -34.28 21.51 18.50
C LEU A 255 -33.39 21.48 17.22
N LEU A 256 -32.53 20.46 17.11
CA LEU A 256 -31.62 20.34 16.00
C LEU A 256 -32.11 19.30 15.01
N TYR A 257 -32.16 19.67 13.74
CA TYR A 257 -32.50 18.75 12.67
C TYR A 257 -31.54 18.93 11.47
N ASP A 258 -31.40 17.89 10.68
CA ASP A 258 -30.60 17.91 9.46
C ASP A 258 -31.51 18.22 8.26
N SER A 259 -31.26 19.34 7.59
CA SER A 259 -32.04 19.79 6.41
C SER A 259 -31.51 19.23 5.09
N ARG A 260 -30.40 18.48 5.11
CA ARG A 260 -29.81 17.91 3.90
C ARG A 260 -30.68 16.78 3.35
N THR A 261 -30.78 16.70 2.03
CA THR A 261 -31.40 15.58 1.33
C THR A 261 -30.30 14.62 0.85
N ASP A 262 -30.39 13.35 1.23
CA ASP A 262 -29.48 12.29 0.81
C ASP A 262 -30.29 11.17 0.13
N GLY A 263 -30.28 11.18 -1.19
CA GLY A 263 -31.01 10.22 -2.03
C GLY A 263 -32.52 10.21 -1.72
N LEU A 264 -33.05 9.08 -1.25
CA LEU A 264 -34.46 8.91 -0.90
C LEU A 264 -34.81 9.40 0.52
N LYS A 265 -33.83 9.81 1.31
CA LYS A 265 -34.08 10.39 2.64
C LYS A 265 -34.26 11.89 2.49
N SER A 266 -35.49 12.35 2.73
CA SER A 266 -35.77 13.79 2.82
C SER A 266 -35.30 14.29 4.19
N GLY A 267 -34.65 15.46 4.23
CA GLY A 267 -34.33 16.18 5.47
C GLY A 267 -35.57 16.80 6.10
N GLU A 268 -36.71 16.08 6.14
CA GLU A 268 -37.98 16.60 6.68
C GLU A 268 -37.88 16.91 8.16
N VAL A 269 -38.36 18.06 8.53
CA VAL A 269 -38.46 18.53 9.93
C VAL A 269 -39.50 17.71 10.66
N SER A 270 -39.23 17.35 11.92
CA SER A 270 -40.17 16.64 12.77
C SER A 270 -41.51 17.38 12.88
N ARG A 271 -42.61 16.62 12.80
CA ARG A 271 -43.97 17.14 12.98
C ARG A 271 -44.17 17.91 14.29
N TYR A 272 -43.39 17.62 15.32
CA TYR A 272 -43.49 18.32 16.60
C TYR A 272 -43.03 19.77 16.51
N ILE A 273 -42.02 20.10 15.69
CA ILE A 273 -41.61 21.49 15.44
C ILE A 273 -42.73 22.25 14.73
N TYR A 274 -43.39 21.63 13.75
CA TYR A 274 -44.53 22.22 13.08
C TYR A 274 -45.73 22.42 14.02
N GLN A 275 -45.99 21.45 14.95
CA GLN A 275 -47.04 21.60 15.97
C GLN A 275 -46.73 22.77 16.89
N LEU A 276 -45.50 22.91 17.39
CA LEU A 276 -45.12 24.07 18.22
C LEU A 276 -45.31 25.39 17.47
N LYS A 277 -44.90 25.48 16.21
CA LYS A 277 -44.92 26.69 15.41
C LYS A 277 -46.31 27.09 14.97
N TYR A 278 -47.11 26.16 14.46
CA TYR A 278 -48.39 26.48 13.80
C TYR A 278 -49.60 26.19 14.67
N HIS A 279 -49.58 25.15 15.48
CA HIS A 279 -50.71 24.82 16.36
C HIS A 279 -50.64 25.58 17.69
N TYR A 280 -49.51 25.51 18.37
CA TYR A 280 -49.31 26.19 19.66
C TYR A 280 -48.85 27.64 19.52
N ARG A 281 -48.43 28.05 18.33
CA ARG A 281 -47.98 29.42 17.99
C ARG A 281 -46.87 29.93 18.91
N ILE A 282 -45.94 29.02 19.29
CA ILE A 282 -44.79 29.37 20.10
C ILE A 282 -43.78 30.10 19.19
N PRO A 283 -43.24 31.27 19.62
CA PRO A 283 -42.21 31.95 18.88
C PRO A 283 -40.93 31.11 18.87
N ILE A 284 -40.51 30.60 17.68
CA ILE A 284 -39.33 29.82 17.48
C ILE A 284 -38.36 30.65 16.63
N GLN A 285 -37.13 30.82 17.13
CA GLN A 285 -36.03 31.40 16.34
C GLN A 285 -35.36 30.30 15.52
N GLU A 286 -35.37 30.43 14.21
CA GLU A 286 -34.71 29.49 13.31
C GLU A 286 -33.30 30.00 13.01
N ILE A 287 -32.29 29.13 13.19
CA ILE A 287 -30.88 29.44 12.92
C ILE A 287 -30.35 28.32 12.03
N GLN A 288 -29.80 28.68 10.88
CA GLN A 288 -29.12 27.76 9.99
C GLN A 288 -27.63 27.71 10.38
N ILE A 289 -27.15 26.52 10.74
CA ILE A 289 -25.73 26.27 10.99
C ILE A 289 -25.15 25.66 9.71
N ASN A 290 -24.28 26.38 9.05
CA ASN A 290 -23.53 25.87 7.92
C ASN A 290 -22.13 25.48 8.41
N CYS A 291 -21.75 24.25 8.17
CA CYS A 291 -20.34 23.85 8.29
C CYS A 291 -19.68 24.03 6.92
N ASP A 292 -18.99 25.12 6.74
CA ASP A 292 -18.10 25.27 5.60
C ASP A 292 -16.93 24.31 5.79
N ILE A 293 -16.91 23.24 5.01
CA ILE A 293 -15.71 22.44 4.88
C ILE A 293 -14.72 23.33 4.14
N ALA A 294 -13.82 23.95 4.86
CA ALA A 294 -12.73 24.70 4.25
C ALA A 294 -11.96 23.74 3.34
N THR A 295 -12.21 23.85 2.05
CA THR A 295 -11.35 23.23 1.05
C THR A 295 -10.05 23.99 1.10
N PHE A 296 -9.06 23.42 1.76
CA PHE A 296 -7.72 23.98 1.74
C PHE A 296 -7.27 24.04 0.29
N SER A 297 -6.98 25.24 -0.20
CA SER A 297 -6.27 25.39 -1.46
C SER A 297 -4.98 24.57 -1.35
N PRO A 298 -4.65 23.73 -2.32
CA PRO A 298 -3.46 22.92 -2.26
C PRO A 298 -2.24 23.83 -2.12
N ILE A 299 -1.55 23.73 -0.99
CA ILE A 299 -0.32 24.48 -0.75
C ILE A 299 0.73 23.89 -1.68
N THR A 300 1.29 24.70 -2.57
CA THR A 300 2.41 24.28 -3.40
C THR A 300 3.65 24.10 -2.53
N ILE A 301 4.14 22.88 -2.42
CA ILE A 301 5.35 22.58 -1.64
C ILE A 301 6.58 22.96 -2.49
N SER A 302 7.45 23.78 -1.91
CA SER A 302 8.70 24.21 -2.52
C SER A 302 9.80 24.22 -1.46
N ILE A 303 10.92 23.55 -1.73
CA ILE A 303 12.04 23.39 -0.80
C ILE A 303 13.23 24.19 -1.30
N ASP A 304 13.66 25.15 -0.49
CA ASP A 304 14.83 25.98 -0.76
C ASP A 304 16.12 25.15 -0.59
N LYS A 305 16.93 25.07 -1.64
CA LYS A 305 18.19 24.29 -1.65
C LYS A 305 19.26 24.79 -0.70
N ARG A 306 19.17 26.05 -0.25
CA ARG A 306 20.10 26.64 0.72
C ARG A 306 19.81 26.25 2.17
N LYS A 307 18.62 25.65 2.40
CA LYS A 307 18.18 25.25 3.75
C LYS A 307 18.43 23.75 3.99
N TYR A 308 18.32 23.35 5.24
CA TYR A 308 18.33 21.94 5.68
C TYR A 308 19.58 21.14 5.28
N GLY A 309 20.71 21.81 4.98
CA GLY A 309 21.95 21.15 4.58
C GLY A 309 21.91 20.48 3.19
N ILE A 310 20.94 20.84 2.36
CA ILE A 310 20.75 20.27 1.01
C ILE A 310 21.97 20.49 0.12
N GLU A 311 22.62 21.65 0.24
CA GLU A 311 23.84 21.96 -0.50
C GLU A 311 24.94 20.89 -0.27
N LYS A 312 25.14 20.46 0.98
CA LYS A 312 26.12 19.40 1.32
C LYS A 312 25.70 18.06 0.71
N LYS A 313 24.41 17.73 0.72
CA LYS A 313 23.89 16.49 0.11
C LYS A 313 24.02 16.51 -1.42
N LEU A 314 23.85 17.67 -2.05
CA LEU A 314 24.10 17.85 -3.49
C LEU A 314 25.59 17.70 -3.84
N ALA A 315 26.50 18.12 -2.95
CA ALA A 315 27.93 17.95 -3.14
C ALA A 315 28.36 16.47 -3.24
N ASP A 316 27.60 15.54 -2.63
CA ASP A 316 27.84 14.09 -2.76
C ASP A 316 27.73 13.56 -4.21
N PHE A 317 27.05 14.29 -5.08
CA PHE A 317 26.94 13.96 -6.51
C PHE A 317 28.04 14.61 -7.38
N MET A 318 28.89 15.44 -6.78
CA MET A 318 30.04 16.02 -7.47
C MET A 318 31.24 15.09 -7.43
N GLN A 319 32.26 15.42 -8.22
CA GLN A 319 33.50 14.65 -8.29
C GLN A 319 34.12 14.49 -6.89
N GLY A 320 34.37 13.24 -6.50
CA GLY A 320 34.89 12.89 -5.18
C GLY A 320 33.82 12.59 -4.13
N GLY A 321 32.53 12.77 -4.45
CA GLY A 321 31.43 12.36 -3.59
C GLY A 321 31.06 10.88 -3.75
N ASN A 322 30.11 10.41 -2.95
CA ASN A 322 29.71 8.99 -2.90
C ASN A 322 28.49 8.65 -3.75
N SER A 323 27.89 9.63 -4.41
CA SER A 323 26.64 9.48 -5.17
C SER A 323 26.83 9.86 -6.64
N ALA A 324 26.05 9.24 -7.54
CA ALA A 324 26.07 9.56 -8.96
C ALA A 324 24.65 9.59 -9.52
N LEU A 325 24.38 10.50 -10.48
CA LEU A 325 23.08 10.62 -11.13
C LEU A 325 22.92 9.58 -12.24
N SER A 326 21.81 8.90 -12.27
CA SER A 326 21.39 7.98 -13.33
C SER A 326 20.39 8.66 -14.27
N ALA A 327 20.15 8.05 -15.43
CA ALA A 327 19.07 8.46 -16.34
C ALA A 327 17.71 8.50 -15.63
N SER A 328 17.44 7.55 -14.72
CA SER A 328 16.22 7.51 -13.91
C SER A 328 16.11 8.70 -12.96
N ALA A 329 17.22 9.10 -12.33
CA ALA A 329 17.27 10.27 -11.45
C ALA A 329 16.96 11.56 -12.21
N ILE A 330 17.58 11.73 -13.38
CA ILE A 330 17.34 12.88 -14.26
C ILE A 330 15.87 12.90 -14.73
N ASN A 331 15.35 11.75 -15.15
CA ASN A 331 13.93 11.62 -15.53
C ASN A 331 12.97 11.97 -14.38
N ARG A 332 13.31 11.62 -13.13
CA ARG A 332 12.53 12.01 -11.93
C ARG A 332 12.54 13.51 -11.72
N TYR A 333 13.72 14.13 -11.82
CA TYR A 333 13.85 15.59 -11.70
C TYR A 333 12.98 16.32 -12.73
N LEU A 334 13.06 15.90 -13.99
CA LEU A 334 12.26 16.46 -15.08
C LEU A 334 10.75 16.25 -14.90
N ASN A 335 10.33 15.15 -14.28
CA ASN A 335 8.91 14.94 -13.94
C ASN A 335 8.46 15.83 -12.78
N CYS A 336 9.24 15.88 -11.71
CA CYS A 336 8.93 16.66 -10.51
C CYS A 336 10.21 16.87 -9.68
N PRO A 337 10.74 18.11 -9.60
CA PRO A 337 11.91 18.41 -8.77
C PRO A 337 11.75 18.01 -7.31
N LEU A 338 10.53 18.16 -6.73
CA LEU A 338 10.25 17.73 -5.35
C LEU A 338 10.35 16.21 -5.19
N GLN A 339 9.87 15.42 -6.16
CA GLN A 339 10.00 13.96 -6.12
C GLN A 339 11.48 13.54 -6.14
N PHE A 340 12.29 14.19 -6.97
CA PHE A 340 13.74 13.98 -6.99
C PHE A 340 14.37 14.29 -5.64
N TYR A 341 14.02 15.41 -5.02
CA TYR A 341 14.51 15.80 -3.70
C TYR A 341 14.20 14.72 -2.65
N LEU A 342 12.94 14.31 -2.55
CA LEU A 342 12.50 13.33 -1.55
C LEU A 342 13.22 11.99 -1.74
N GLN A 343 13.33 11.51 -2.97
CA GLN A 343 13.85 10.17 -3.26
C GLN A 343 15.39 10.10 -3.32
N TYR A 344 16.06 11.09 -3.93
CA TYR A 344 17.50 11.03 -4.17
C TYR A 344 18.34 11.85 -3.20
N ILE A 345 17.79 12.94 -2.66
CA ILE A 345 18.50 13.80 -1.71
C ILE A 345 18.19 13.38 -0.27
N GLU A 346 16.91 13.20 0.07
CA GLU A 346 16.48 12.75 1.41
C GLU A 346 16.46 11.23 1.55
N LYS A 347 16.54 10.48 0.44
CA LYS A 347 16.53 9.02 0.40
C LYS A 347 15.30 8.43 1.10
N ILE A 348 14.15 9.12 0.96
CA ILE A 348 12.88 8.63 1.44
C ILE A 348 12.41 7.57 0.45
N GLU A 349 12.38 6.34 0.91
CA GLU A 349 11.88 5.20 0.14
C GLU A 349 10.54 4.75 0.72
N GLN A 350 9.66 4.27 -0.15
CA GLN A 350 8.47 3.58 0.30
C GLN A 350 8.92 2.25 0.91
N THR A 351 8.35 1.90 2.06
CA THR A 351 8.61 0.59 2.66
C THR A 351 8.17 -0.49 1.69
N ASP A 352 9.04 -1.47 1.46
CA ASP A 352 8.69 -2.62 0.63
C ASP A 352 7.44 -3.30 1.19
N GLU A 353 6.45 -3.52 0.34
CA GLU A 353 5.29 -4.33 0.65
C GLU A 353 5.42 -5.69 -0.01
N VAL A 354 4.82 -6.71 0.60
CA VAL A 354 4.82 -8.05 0.01
C VAL A 354 4.01 -8.03 -1.29
N ALA A 355 4.66 -8.32 -2.39
CA ALA A 355 4.02 -8.48 -3.68
C ALA A 355 3.47 -9.92 -3.80
N GLU A 356 2.15 -10.06 -3.89
CA GLU A 356 1.48 -11.36 -4.02
C GLU A 356 1.52 -11.92 -5.44
N SER A 357 1.92 -11.11 -6.40
CA SER A 357 2.13 -11.48 -7.80
C SER A 357 3.27 -10.67 -8.37
N VAL A 358 3.90 -11.21 -9.41
CA VAL A 358 4.97 -10.53 -10.13
C VAL A 358 4.43 -9.26 -10.77
N ASP A 359 4.88 -8.11 -10.29
CA ASP A 359 4.55 -6.80 -10.87
C ASP A 359 5.34 -6.52 -12.15
N SER A 360 5.00 -5.43 -12.83
CA SER A 360 5.66 -5.06 -14.10
C SER A 360 7.15 -4.75 -13.95
N SER A 361 7.59 -4.26 -12.80
CA SER A 361 8.99 -3.95 -12.52
C SER A 361 9.78 -5.24 -12.31
N THR A 362 9.28 -6.12 -11.43
CA THR A 362 9.87 -7.44 -11.14
C THR A 362 9.90 -8.32 -12.40
N PHE A 363 8.84 -8.28 -13.22
CA PHE A 363 8.79 -8.95 -14.53
C PHE A 363 9.93 -8.48 -15.43
N GLY A 364 10.16 -7.15 -15.49
CA GLY A 364 11.28 -6.56 -16.22
C GLY A 364 12.63 -7.06 -15.70
N SER A 365 12.85 -7.02 -14.38
CA SER A 365 14.12 -7.47 -13.76
C SER A 365 14.40 -8.95 -14.02
N ILE A 366 13.38 -9.82 -13.96
CA ILE A 366 13.50 -11.25 -14.30
C ILE A 366 13.89 -11.41 -15.78
N TYR A 367 13.24 -10.68 -16.68
CA TYR A 367 13.52 -10.74 -18.11
C TYR A 367 14.97 -10.29 -18.41
N HIS A 368 15.43 -9.16 -17.85
CA HIS A 368 16.81 -8.67 -18.00
C HIS A 368 17.82 -9.67 -17.44
N GLY A 369 17.56 -10.22 -16.24
CA GLY A 369 18.41 -11.25 -15.64
C GLY A 369 18.53 -12.51 -16.50
N MET A 370 17.44 -12.94 -17.15
CA MET A 370 17.44 -14.05 -18.10
C MET A 370 18.31 -13.75 -19.31
N MET A 371 18.14 -12.59 -19.96
CA MET A 371 18.94 -12.18 -21.12
C MET A 371 20.41 -12.09 -20.76
N GLN A 372 20.75 -11.52 -19.60
CA GLN A 372 22.12 -11.46 -19.10
C GLN A 372 22.75 -12.86 -18.96
N LYS A 373 22.05 -13.80 -18.30
CA LYS A 373 22.54 -15.17 -18.10
C LYS A 373 22.75 -15.89 -19.44
N ILE A 374 21.85 -15.74 -20.38
CA ILE A 374 21.92 -16.35 -21.72
C ILE A 374 23.16 -15.85 -22.47
N TYR A 375 23.34 -14.53 -22.57
CA TYR A 375 24.46 -13.97 -23.31
C TYR A 375 25.81 -14.19 -22.62
N ASN A 376 25.84 -14.18 -21.28
CA ASN A 376 27.03 -14.55 -20.53
C ASN A 376 27.41 -16.03 -20.73
N ARG A 377 26.43 -16.93 -20.84
CA ARG A 377 26.67 -18.34 -21.18
C ARG A 377 27.28 -18.50 -22.57
N ILE A 378 26.79 -17.74 -23.57
CA ILE A 378 27.34 -17.75 -24.93
C ILE A 378 28.76 -17.18 -24.93
N LYS A 379 28.99 -16.10 -24.18
CA LYS A 379 30.30 -15.42 -24.10
C LYS A 379 31.37 -16.28 -23.43
N GLY A 380 30.99 -17.02 -22.36
CA GLY A 380 31.94 -17.72 -21.51
C GLY A 380 32.99 -16.76 -20.91
N GLU A 381 34.23 -17.18 -20.86
CA GLU A 381 35.36 -16.39 -20.32
C GLU A 381 35.98 -15.40 -21.31
N LYS A 382 35.48 -15.33 -22.53
CA LYS A 382 36.02 -14.46 -23.57
C LYS A 382 35.65 -13.00 -23.32
N GLU A 383 36.55 -12.09 -23.69
CA GLU A 383 36.25 -10.65 -23.59
C GLU A 383 35.13 -10.22 -24.56
N LYS A 384 35.15 -10.79 -25.78
CA LYS A 384 34.20 -10.56 -26.87
C LYS A 384 34.00 -11.85 -27.65
N ILE A 385 32.79 -12.11 -28.13
CA ILE A 385 32.49 -13.28 -28.96
C ILE A 385 31.61 -12.91 -30.15
N THR A 386 31.89 -13.52 -31.31
CA THR A 386 30.99 -13.47 -32.46
C THR A 386 29.88 -14.48 -32.25
N VAL A 387 28.67 -13.98 -32.06
CA VAL A 387 27.45 -14.78 -31.91
C VAL A 387 26.97 -15.20 -33.29
N THR A 388 26.82 -16.51 -33.49
CA THR A 388 26.30 -17.12 -34.70
C THR A 388 24.87 -17.66 -34.47
N ALA A 389 24.18 -18.00 -35.57
CA ALA A 389 22.88 -18.63 -35.49
C ALA A 389 22.90 -19.94 -34.66
N ASP A 390 23.98 -20.73 -34.79
CA ASP A 390 24.13 -21.99 -34.05
C ASP A 390 24.22 -21.80 -32.56
N HIS A 391 24.89 -20.74 -32.07
CA HIS A 391 24.95 -20.40 -30.65
C HIS A 391 23.54 -20.14 -30.09
N ILE A 392 22.74 -19.38 -30.83
CA ILE A 392 21.37 -19.05 -30.41
C ILE A 392 20.47 -20.28 -30.50
N ASP A 393 20.56 -21.07 -31.56
CA ASP A 393 19.79 -22.28 -31.75
C ASP A 393 20.09 -23.33 -30.66
N ALA A 394 21.34 -23.44 -30.22
CA ALA A 394 21.72 -24.32 -29.12
C ALA A 394 21.02 -23.92 -27.78
N ILE A 395 21.01 -22.62 -27.49
CA ILE A 395 20.31 -22.11 -26.27
C ILE A 395 18.79 -22.33 -26.37
N ARG A 396 18.17 -22.02 -27.51
CA ARG A 396 16.71 -22.18 -27.72
C ARG A 396 16.26 -23.63 -27.61
N LYS A 397 17.10 -24.59 -27.98
CA LYS A 397 16.81 -26.03 -27.85
C LYS A 397 16.94 -26.55 -26.42
N ASP A 398 17.77 -25.93 -25.59
CA ASP A 398 18.00 -26.35 -24.20
C ASP A 398 16.97 -25.74 -23.26
N LYS A 399 15.73 -26.32 -23.29
CA LYS A 399 14.64 -25.87 -22.43
C LYS A 399 14.94 -26.04 -20.94
N GLY A 400 15.69 -27.10 -20.57
CA GLY A 400 16.06 -27.35 -19.17
C GLY A 400 16.96 -26.24 -18.60
N LEU A 401 17.90 -25.74 -19.42
CA LEU A 401 18.76 -24.60 -19.06
C LEU A 401 17.93 -23.32 -18.88
N LEU A 402 17.01 -23.05 -19.81
CA LEU A 402 16.16 -21.85 -19.73
C LEU A 402 15.23 -21.89 -18.53
N THR A 403 14.61 -23.03 -18.20
CA THR A 403 13.79 -23.20 -17.00
C THR A 403 14.60 -22.95 -15.74
N ARG A 404 15.78 -23.52 -15.62
CA ARG A 404 16.69 -23.28 -14.46
C ARG A 404 17.06 -21.82 -14.32
N TYR A 405 17.42 -21.13 -15.41
CA TYR A 405 17.72 -19.69 -15.34
C TYR A 405 16.52 -18.85 -14.92
N LEU A 406 15.32 -19.23 -15.37
CA LEU A 406 14.06 -18.62 -14.94
C LEU A 406 13.85 -18.76 -13.43
N GLU A 407 13.97 -19.99 -12.91
CA GLU A 407 13.82 -20.26 -11.47
C GLU A 407 14.85 -19.50 -10.62
N GLU A 408 16.12 -19.43 -11.08
CA GLU A 408 17.15 -18.64 -10.42
C GLU A 408 16.82 -17.13 -10.43
N CYS A 409 16.29 -16.59 -11.53
CA CYS A 409 15.89 -15.19 -11.62
C CYS A 409 14.67 -14.90 -10.74
N PHE A 410 13.67 -15.80 -10.70
CA PHE A 410 12.55 -15.69 -9.76
C PHE A 410 13.01 -15.74 -8.31
N ALA A 411 13.89 -16.68 -7.97
CA ALA A 411 14.45 -16.79 -6.63
C ALA A 411 15.15 -15.51 -6.19
N LYS A 412 15.89 -14.87 -7.09
CA LYS A 412 16.62 -13.62 -6.80
C LYS A 412 15.70 -12.40 -6.72
N GLU A 413 14.88 -12.18 -7.76
CA GLU A 413 14.19 -10.91 -7.95
C GLU A 413 12.82 -10.86 -7.23
N TYR A 414 12.10 -12.00 -7.17
CA TYR A 414 10.76 -12.07 -6.61
C TYR A 414 10.73 -12.71 -5.22
N TYR A 415 11.27 -13.94 -5.06
CA TYR A 415 11.24 -14.66 -3.77
C TYR A 415 12.31 -14.17 -2.78
N LYS A 416 13.29 -13.37 -3.23
CA LYS A 416 14.42 -12.89 -2.42
C LYS A 416 15.21 -14.03 -1.74
N THR A 417 15.28 -15.18 -2.39
CA THR A 417 15.99 -16.40 -1.95
C THR A 417 16.99 -16.88 -2.99
N PRO A 418 18.04 -16.11 -3.32
CA PRO A 418 18.93 -16.38 -4.47
C PRO A 418 19.66 -17.72 -4.38
N HIS A 419 19.80 -18.30 -3.19
CA HIS A 419 20.51 -19.56 -2.95
C HIS A 419 19.60 -20.80 -2.92
N SER A 420 18.29 -20.63 -3.11
CA SER A 420 17.32 -21.73 -3.02
C SER A 420 16.25 -21.59 -4.10
N PRO A 421 16.61 -21.73 -5.39
CA PRO A 421 15.62 -21.74 -6.45
C PRO A 421 14.69 -22.96 -6.27
N GLU A 422 13.39 -22.73 -6.36
CA GLU A 422 12.35 -23.76 -6.32
C GLU A 422 11.56 -23.76 -7.62
N PRO A 423 10.99 -24.92 -8.03
CA PRO A 423 10.13 -24.99 -9.21
C PRO A 423 8.92 -24.05 -9.08
N LEU A 424 8.63 -23.31 -10.15
CA LEU A 424 7.51 -22.37 -10.16
C LEU A 424 6.16 -23.11 -10.15
N THR A 425 5.19 -22.58 -9.43
CA THR A 425 3.85 -23.14 -9.31
C THR A 425 2.76 -22.07 -9.46
N GLY A 426 1.54 -22.48 -9.80
CA GLY A 426 0.38 -21.58 -9.86
C GLY A 426 0.55 -20.42 -10.85
N TYR A 427 0.29 -19.20 -10.42
CA TYR A 427 0.40 -18.00 -11.26
C TYR A 427 1.84 -17.67 -11.64
N ASP A 428 2.81 -17.99 -10.78
CA ASP A 428 4.22 -17.73 -11.06
C ASP A 428 4.72 -18.62 -12.20
N TYR A 429 4.24 -19.87 -12.29
CA TYR A 429 4.49 -20.75 -13.42
C TYR A 429 3.94 -20.15 -14.73
N LEU A 430 2.71 -19.64 -14.74
CA LEU A 430 2.13 -18.99 -15.92
C LEU A 430 2.94 -17.74 -16.34
N THR A 431 3.34 -16.94 -15.39
CA THR A 431 4.18 -15.78 -15.63
C THR A 431 5.54 -16.21 -16.20
N GLY A 432 6.13 -17.26 -15.65
CA GLY A 432 7.36 -17.86 -16.14
C GLY A 432 7.26 -18.33 -17.59
N GLU A 433 6.19 -19.03 -17.96
CA GLU A 433 5.93 -19.47 -19.33
C GLU A 433 5.81 -18.28 -20.31
N ILE A 434 5.20 -17.18 -19.87
CA ILE A 434 5.14 -15.95 -20.67
C ILE A 434 6.55 -15.39 -20.90
N ILE A 435 7.35 -15.31 -19.83
CA ILE A 435 8.74 -14.82 -19.93
C ILE A 435 9.55 -15.70 -20.87
N LEU A 436 9.49 -17.03 -20.74
CA LEU A 436 10.19 -17.97 -21.63
C LEU A 436 9.80 -17.78 -23.10
N LYS A 437 8.51 -17.57 -23.37
CA LYS A 437 8.03 -17.30 -24.71
C LYS A 437 8.56 -15.98 -25.28
N LEU A 438 8.64 -14.94 -24.46
CA LEU A 438 9.23 -13.65 -24.86
C LEU A 438 10.73 -13.76 -25.09
N ILE A 439 11.45 -14.49 -24.24
CA ILE A 439 12.87 -14.82 -24.42
C ILE A 439 13.11 -15.56 -25.73
N ASP A 440 12.33 -16.61 -26.01
CA ASP A 440 12.45 -17.35 -27.27
C ASP A 440 12.23 -16.44 -28.48
N LYS A 441 11.24 -15.55 -28.45
CA LYS A 441 11.00 -14.57 -29.51
C LYS A 441 12.12 -13.55 -29.65
N THR A 442 12.71 -13.09 -28.54
CA THR A 442 13.87 -12.20 -28.60
C THR A 442 15.06 -12.89 -29.26
N LEU A 443 15.34 -14.12 -28.85
CA LEU A 443 16.42 -14.92 -29.45
C LEU A 443 16.16 -15.22 -30.94
N GLU A 444 14.91 -15.40 -31.35
CA GLU A 444 14.53 -15.55 -32.77
C GLU A 444 14.88 -14.29 -33.58
N LYS A 445 14.56 -13.09 -33.03
CA LYS A 445 14.94 -11.82 -33.69
C LYS A 445 16.46 -11.63 -33.71
N ASP A 446 17.16 -11.92 -32.62
CA ASP A 446 18.61 -11.86 -32.54
C ASP A 446 19.29 -12.86 -33.52
N ARG A 447 18.71 -14.05 -33.69
CA ARG A 447 19.15 -15.04 -34.70
C ARG A 447 19.14 -14.45 -36.11
N ALA A 448 18.10 -13.70 -36.45
CA ALA A 448 18.01 -13.04 -37.76
C ALA A 448 19.03 -11.90 -37.95
N LEU A 449 19.60 -11.40 -36.84
CA LEU A 449 20.64 -10.37 -36.85
C LEU A 449 22.08 -10.93 -36.89
N THR A 450 22.25 -12.26 -36.73
CA THR A 450 23.58 -12.90 -36.77
C THR A 450 24.23 -12.79 -38.14
N PRO A 451 25.60 -12.75 -38.25
CA PRO A 451 26.52 -12.69 -37.11
C PRO A 451 26.67 -11.28 -36.53
N PHE A 452 26.87 -11.20 -35.21
CA PHE A 452 27.22 -9.97 -34.50
C PHE A 452 28.21 -10.26 -33.37
N SER A 453 29.01 -9.28 -33.00
CA SER A 453 29.96 -9.43 -31.90
C SER A 453 29.31 -8.94 -30.59
N TYR A 454 29.10 -9.86 -29.65
CA TYR A 454 28.62 -9.51 -28.32
C TYR A 454 29.76 -9.05 -27.42
N VAL A 455 29.60 -7.89 -26.78
CA VAL A 455 30.60 -7.25 -25.92
C VAL A 455 30.27 -7.45 -24.43
N ALA A 456 29.11 -6.97 -23.98
CA ALA A 456 28.73 -7.02 -22.58
C ALA A 456 27.22 -6.94 -22.39
N SER A 457 26.74 -7.42 -21.23
CA SER A 457 25.42 -7.11 -20.70
C SER A 457 25.54 -6.56 -19.27
N GLU A 458 24.54 -5.77 -18.85
CA GLU A 458 24.50 -5.09 -17.56
C GLU A 458 25.82 -4.37 -17.26
N LEU A 459 26.33 -3.64 -18.28
CA LEU A 459 27.62 -2.97 -18.20
C LEU A 459 27.52 -1.73 -17.31
N PRO A 460 28.16 -1.72 -16.12
CA PRO A 460 28.19 -0.55 -15.27
C PRO A 460 29.16 0.48 -15.84
N ILE A 461 28.72 1.73 -15.92
CA ILE A 461 29.56 2.85 -16.33
C ILE A 461 29.43 3.98 -15.34
N HIS A 462 30.56 4.53 -14.90
CA HIS A 462 30.64 5.71 -14.03
C HIS A 462 31.55 6.73 -14.70
N LYS A 463 31.06 7.94 -14.99
CA LYS A 463 31.80 9.02 -15.61
C LYS A 463 31.44 10.37 -15.02
N ASN A 464 32.40 11.28 -15.13
CA ASN A 464 32.20 12.66 -14.75
C ASN A 464 31.91 13.52 -15.96
N ILE A 465 30.98 14.45 -15.83
CA ILE A 465 30.67 15.47 -16.83
C ILE A 465 30.93 16.86 -16.22
N SER A 466 31.68 17.70 -16.94
CA SER A 466 31.85 19.08 -16.52
C SER A 466 30.63 19.92 -16.91
N ILE A 467 30.14 20.68 -15.98
CA ILE A 467 29.08 21.68 -16.18
C ILE A 467 29.64 23.07 -15.87
N GLY A 468 28.90 24.13 -16.13
CA GLY A 468 29.32 25.51 -15.88
C GLY A 468 29.97 25.72 -14.49
N ASN A 469 30.75 26.79 -14.34
CA ASN A 469 31.45 27.15 -13.10
C ASN A 469 32.44 26.10 -12.56
N ASN A 470 33.12 25.38 -13.42
CA ASN A 470 34.15 24.39 -13.07
C ASN A 470 33.67 23.24 -12.18
N ARG A 471 32.35 22.96 -12.17
CA ARG A 471 31.75 21.84 -11.46
C ARG A 471 31.79 20.57 -12.30
N SER A 472 32.10 19.45 -11.68
CA SER A 472 32.11 18.13 -12.31
C SER A 472 31.15 17.20 -11.60
N ILE A 473 30.17 16.67 -12.31
CA ILE A 473 29.07 15.85 -11.79
C ILE A 473 29.29 14.40 -12.14
N GLN A 474 29.09 13.51 -11.16
CA GLN A 474 29.19 12.08 -11.35
C GLN A 474 27.90 11.52 -11.96
N LEU A 475 28.05 10.83 -13.08
CA LEU A 475 26.97 10.12 -13.76
C LEU A 475 27.21 8.61 -13.71
N LYS A 476 26.13 7.83 -13.60
CA LYS A 476 26.18 6.36 -13.65
C LYS A 476 25.08 5.80 -14.55
N GLY A 477 25.37 4.63 -15.11
CA GLY A 477 24.40 3.87 -15.89
C GLY A 477 24.73 2.40 -15.91
N PHE A 478 23.72 1.58 -16.17
CA PHE A 478 23.85 0.17 -16.46
C PHE A 478 23.28 -0.05 -17.85
N ILE A 479 24.13 -0.48 -18.78
CA ILE A 479 23.72 -0.73 -20.17
C ILE A 479 23.31 -2.19 -20.28
N ASP A 480 22.05 -2.45 -20.63
CA ASP A 480 21.49 -3.80 -20.68
C ASP A 480 22.30 -4.71 -21.61
N ARG A 481 22.67 -4.22 -22.80
CA ARG A 481 23.49 -4.96 -23.74
C ARG A 481 24.28 -4.03 -24.69
N VAL A 482 25.51 -4.41 -24.94
CA VAL A 482 26.38 -3.81 -25.98
C VAL A 482 26.82 -4.89 -26.96
N ASP A 483 26.58 -4.66 -28.24
CA ASP A 483 27.08 -5.51 -29.31
C ASP A 483 27.51 -4.69 -30.54
N GLU A 484 28.25 -5.33 -31.42
CA GLU A 484 28.75 -4.70 -32.64
C GLU A 484 28.31 -5.50 -33.87
N ARG A 485 27.76 -4.80 -34.84
CA ARG A 485 27.28 -5.38 -36.10
C ARG A 485 27.52 -4.42 -37.24
N ASN A 486 28.07 -4.92 -38.36
CA ASN A 486 28.34 -4.13 -39.59
C ASN A 486 29.12 -2.82 -39.33
N GLY A 487 30.08 -2.84 -38.40
CA GLY A 487 30.86 -1.66 -38.02
C GLY A 487 30.15 -0.64 -37.15
N LEU A 488 28.94 -0.93 -36.67
CA LEU A 488 28.17 -0.12 -35.71
C LEU A 488 28.18 -0.78 -34.34
N ILE A 489 28.38 0.00 -33.28
CA ILE A 489 28.20 -0.44 -31.89
C ILE A 489 26.75 -0.14 -31.51
N ARG A 490 25.98 -1.17 -31.16
CA ARG A 490 24.60 -0.99 -30.71
C ARG A 490 24.57 -0.94 -29.19
N ILE A 491 23.92 0.09 -28.68
CA ILE A 491 23.58 0.24 -27.26
C ILE A 491 22.09 -0.17 -27.13
N VAL A 492 21.87 -1.36 -26.61
CA VAL A 492 20.51 -1.97 -26.54
C VAL A 492 19.95 -1.86 -25.14
N ASP A 493 18.71 -1.41 -25.05
CA ASP A 493 17.90 -1.34 -23.83
C ASP A 493 16.62 -2.15 -24.02
N TYR A 494 16.29 -3.03 -23.08
CA TYR A 494 15.10 -3.87 -23.13
C TYR A 494 13.95 -3.22 -22.38
N LYS A 495 12.79 -3.11 -23.02
CA LYS A 495 11.57 -2.57 -22.39
C LYS A 495 10.40 -3.56 -22.49
N THR A 496 9.93 -4.02 -21.34
CA THR A 496 8.76 -4.91 -21.24
C THR A 496 7.45 -4.14 -21.28
N GLY A 497 7.49 -2.82 -21.05
CA GLY A 497 6.36 -1.90 -21.14
C GLY A 497 6.01 -1.49 -22.57
N ARG A 498 5.03 -0.57 -22.68
CA ARG A 498 4.69 0.11 -23.95
C ARG A 498 5.55 1.35 -24.08
N GLU A 499 6.35 1.41 -25.13
CA GLU A 499 7.21 2.56 -25.44
C GLU A 499 7.03 3.00 -26.89
N ARG A 500 7.45 4.21 -27.19
CA ARG A 500 7.55 4.73 -28.56
C ARG A 500 9.01 4.87 -28.96
N LEU A 501 9.31 4.61 -30.21
CA LEU A 501 10.68 4.69 -30.75
C LEU A 501 10.93 5.96 -31.56
N ASP A 502 9.92 6.80 -31.77
CA ASP A 502 9.97 8.01 -32.55
C ASP A 502 10.03 9.27 -31.68
N PHE A 503 10.86 10.22 -32.06
CA PHE A 503 10.90 11.57 -31.48
C PHE A 503 11.24 12.60 -32.55
N LYS A 504 10.74 13.84 -32.36
CA LYS A 504 10.89 14.91 -33.35
C LYS A 504 12.07 15.82 -33.05
N SER A 505 12.37 16.05 -31.78
CA SER A 505 13.48 16.88 -31.33
C SER A 505 14.01 16.37 -30.00
N VAL A 506 15.26 16.67 -29.72
CA VAL A 506 15.87 16.35 -28.41
C VAL A 506 15.22 17.18 -27.30
N THR A 507 14.72 18.37 -27.61
CA THR A 507 14.01 19.25 -26.65
C THR A 507 12.86 18.54 -25.96
N GLU A 508 12.03 17.77 -26.70
CA GLU A 508 10.86 17.09 -26.12
C GLU A 508 11.24 16.01 -25.07
N LEU A 509 12.48 15.51 -25.10
CA LEU A 509 12.98 14.55 -24.12
C LEU A 509 13.28 15.20 -22.76
N PHE A 510 13.52 16.51 -22.73
CA PHE A 510 13.88 17.29 -21.54
C PHE A 510 12.78 18.29 -21.12
N ASP A 511 11.68 18.39 -21.85
CA ASP A 511 10.58 19.32 -21.50
C ASP A 511 9.78 18.79 -20.30
N PRO A 512 9.80 19.48 -19.14
CA PRO A 512 9.01 19.08 -17.97
C PRO A 512 7.51 19.16 -18.17
N SER A 513 7.03 19.96 -19.14
CA SER A 513 5.60 20.16 -19.43
C SER A 513 4.99 19.03 -20.27
N GLU A 514 5.83 18.23 -20.91
CA GLU A 514 5.41 17.13 -21.78
C GLU A 514 4.82 15.97 -20.93
N LYS A 515 3.52 15.69 -21.13
CA LYS A 515 2.80 14.66 -20.36
C LYS A 515 3.32 13.25 -20.62
N ASP A 516 3.64 12.95 -21.88
CA ASP A 516 4.08 11.63 -22.36
C ASP A 516 5.55 11.68 -22.80
N ARG A 517 6.42 12.28 -21.96
CA ARG A 517 7.85 12.42 -22.25
C ARG A 517 8.49 11.05 -22.47
N LYS A 518 9.26 10.94 -23.54
CA LYS A 518 9.84 9.66 -24.00
C LYS A 518 11.08 9.27 -23.19
N LYS A 519 10.85 8.81 -21.97
CA LYS A 519 11.89 8.50 -20.96
C LYS A 519 12.86 7.42 -21.41
N ALA A 520 12.38 6.39 -22.13
CA ALA A 520 13.21 5.30 -22.62
C ALA A 520 14.19 5.79 -23.68
N ILE A 521 13.76 6.71 -24.57
CA ILE A 521 14.66 7.31 -25.57
C ILE A 521 15.75 8.12 -24.88
N MET A 522 15.37 9.00 -23.93
CA MET A 522 16.36 9.77 -23.16
C MET A 522 17.35 8.85 -22.44
N GLN A 523 16.90 7.73 -21.88
CA GLN A 523 17.74 6.77 -21.18
C GLN A 523 18.77 6.12 -22.11
N VAL A 524 18.38 5.65 -23.28
CA VAL A 524 19.33 5.00 -24.20
C VAL A 524 20.30 6.00 -24.80
N LEU A 525 19.89 7.24 -25.10
CA LEU A 525 20.80 8.31 -25.52
C LEU A 525 21.82 8.68 -24.43
N PHE A 526 21.36 8.72 -23.18
CA PHE A 526 22.23 8.90 -22.02
C PHE A 526 23.27 7.76 -21.91
N TYR A 527 22.87 6.52 -22.16
CA TYR A 527 23.77 5.38 -22.19
C TYR A 527 24.80 5.47 -23.35
N CYS A 528 24.40 5.93 -24.55
CA CYS A 528 25.32 6.22 -25.64
C CYS A 528 26.36 7.27 -25.23
N LYS A 529 25.91 8.34 -24.54
CA LYS A 529 26.82 9.37 -24.02
C LYS A 529 27.82 8.81 -23.00
N LEU A 530 27.35 8.04 -22.01
CA LEU A 530 28.24 7.40 -21.03
C LEU A 530 29.24 6.45 -21.70
N TYR A 531 28.79 5.61 -22.62
CA TYR A 531 29.64 4.67 -23.31
C TYR A 531 30.71 5.39 -24.15
N LYS A 532 30.34 6.48 -24.84
CA LYS A 532 31.27 7.32 -25.59
C LYS A 532 32.32 7.94 -24.68
N LEU A 533 31.97 8.42 -23.52
CA LEU A 533 32.90 8.98 -22.51
C LEU A 533 33.80 7.91 -21.89
N ASP A 534 33.35 6.65 -21.81
CA ASP A 534 34.14 5.56 -21.23
C ASP A 534 35.11 4.93 -22.23
N LYS A 535 34.65 4.60 -23.44
CA LYS A 535 35.37 3.79 -24.40
C LYS A 535 35.95 4.60 -25.56
N ALA A 536 35.48 5.85 -25.77
CA ALA A 536 35.85 6.69 -26.91
C ALA A 536 35.90 5.92 -28.26
N PRO A 537 34.83 5.18 -28.63
CA PRO A 537 34.87 4.31 -29.80
C PRO A 537 34.99 5.12 -31.10
N MET A 538 35.72 4.57 -32.08
CA MET A 538 35.77 5.16 -33.42
C MET A 538 34.52 4.82 -34.25
N GLN A 539 33.85 3.72 -33.93
CA GLN A 539 32.65 3.28 -34.62
C GLN A 539 31.45 4.12 -34.19
N PRO A 540 30.47 4.34 -35.07
CA PRO A 540 29.21 5.00 -34.74
C PRO A 540 28.42 4.20 -33.66
N LEU A 541 27.78 4.93 -32.76
CA LEU A 541 26.93 4.36 -31.71
C LEU A 541 25.48 4.39 -32.16
N GLN A 542 24.86 3.23 -32.30
CA GLN A 542 23.45 3.10 -32.63
C GLN A 542 22.61 2.86 -31.38
N PRO A 543 21.79 3.83 -30.93
CA PRO A 543 20.83 3.60 -29.86
C PRO A 543 19.71 2.66 -30.32
N SER A 544 19.39 1.66 -29.51
CA SER A 544 18.40 0.64 -29.83
C SER A 544 17.54 0.31 -28.61
N ILE A 545 16.24 0.19 -28.81
CA ILE A 545 15.30 -0.24 -27.77
C ILE A 545 14.54 -1.45 -28.27
N TYR A 546 14.59 -2.54 -27.50
CA TYR A 546 13.81 -3.74 -27.77
C TYR A 546 12.51 -3.67 -26.98
N ILE A 547 11.40 -3.30 -27.65
CA ILE A 547 10.07 -3.35 -27.04
C ILE A 547 9.59 -4.79 -27.08
N VAL A 548 9.70 -5.48 -25.94
CA VAL A 548 9.47 -6.93 -25.83
C VAL A 548 8.04 -7.32 -26.25
N ARG A 549 7.06 -6.45 -26.01
CA ARG A 549 5.67 -6.70 -26.45
C ARG A 549 5.48 -6.74 -27.95
N ASN A 550 6.32 -6.03 -28.71
CA ASN A 550 6.22 -5.92 -30.17
C ASN A 550 6.96 -7.05 -30.91
N LEU A 551 7.57 -7.99 -30.19
CA LEU A 551 8.33 -9.10 -30.79
C LEU A 551 7.46 -10.04 -31.66
N PHE A 552 6.17 -10.10 -31.39
CA PHE A 552 5.22 -10.94 -32.15
C PHE A 552 4.71 -10.25 -33.42
N ASP A 553 4.86 -8.93 -33.50
CA ASP A 553 4.42 -8.11 -34.62
C ASP A 553 5.62 -7.64 -35.47
N LYS A 554 5.47 -6.50 -36.12
CA LYS A 554 6.53 -5.84 -36.85
C LYS A 554 7.58 -5.30 -35.88
N PHE A 555 8.66 -6.06 -35.68
CA PHE A 555 9.75 -5.70 -34.78
C PHE A 555 10.68 -4.66 -35.40
N GLU A 556 10.80 -3.53 -34.75
CA GLU A 556 11.80 -2.48 -35.01
C GLU A 556 12.53 -2.20 -33.71
N SER A 557 13.88 -2.08 -33.76
CA SER A 557 14.69 -1.83 -32.54
C SER A 557 15.46 -0.50 -32.59
N PHE A 558 15.48 0.17 -33.72
CA PHE A 558 16.18 1.45 -33.89
C PHE A 558 15.24 2.63 -33.61
N LEU A 559 15.80 3.68 -33.06
CA LEU A 559 15.08 4.93 -32.85
C LEU A 559 14.85 5.67 -34.17
N LYS A 560 13.76 6.43 -34.23
CA LYS A 560 13.43 7.33 -35.35
C LYS A 560 13.52 8.78 -34.86
N TYR A 561 14.44 9.54 -35.46
CA TYR A 561 14.57 10.98 -35.26
C TYR A 561 13.98 11.70 -36.46
N ASP A 562 12.96 12.52 -36.20
CA ASP A 562 12.17 13.20 -37.26
C ASP A 562 11.74 12.25 -38.40
N LYS A 563 11.21 11.07 -38.04
CA LYS A 563 10.75 9.96 -38.89
C LYS A 563 11.88 9.15 -39.59
N GLU A 564 13.13 9.58 -39.56
CA GLU A 564 14.26 8.87 -40.15
C GLU A 564 14.94 7.98 -39.10
N PRO A 565 15.49 6.80 -39.49
CA PRO A 565 16.22 5.93 -38.57
C PRO A 565 17.46 6.62 -38.00
N LEU A 566 17.59 6.66 -36.68
CA LEU A 566 18.78 7.18 -36.00
C LEU A 566 19.86 6.11 -35.97
N THR A 567 20.76 6.15 -36.94
CA THR A 567 21.84 5.17 -37.10
C THR A 567 23.11 5.51 -36.30
N ASP A 568 23.28 6.77 -35.93
CA ASP A 568 24.42 7.25 -35.16
C ASP A 568 24.03 8.31 -34.14
N PHE A 569 24.41 8.09 -32.88
CA PHE A 569 24.21 9.05 -31.79
C PHE A 569 24.84 10.42 -32.08
N ASN A 570 25.91 10.49 -32.84
CA ASN A 570 26.59 11.76 -33.18
C ASN A 570 25.65 12.78 -33.86
N ILE A 571 24.56 12.31 -34.50
CA ILE A 571 23.56 13.17 -35.16
C ILE A 571 22.88 14.08 -34.14
N VAL A 572 22.60 13.56 -32.97
CA VAL A 572 21.84 14.26 -31.90
C VAL A 572 22.71 14.65 -30.70
N GLU A 573 23.97 14.24 -30.65
CA GLU A 573 24.85 14.39 -29.49
C GLU A 573 24.99 15.83 -29.02
N LYS A 574 25.25 16.77 -29.94
CA LYS A 574 25.47 18.17 -29.55
C LYS A 574 24.25 18.78 -28.89
N GLU A 575 23.08 18.48 -29.43
CA GLU A 575 21.82 18.95 -28.86
C GLU A 575 21.54 18.24 -27.55
N PHE A 576 21.77 16.94 -27.47
CA PHE A 576 21.59 16.15 -26.24
C PHE A 576 22.51 16.67 -25.12
N ASP A 577 23.78 16.92 -25.41
CA ASP A 577 24.72 17.48 -24.43
C ASP A 577 24.30 18.85 -23.92
N LEU A 578 23.78 19.71 -24.80
CA LEU A 578 23.27 21.02 -24.40
C LEU A 578 22.12 20.91 -23.39
N TYR A 579 21.12 20.07 -23.66
CA TYR A 579 19.97 19.91 -22.77
C TYR A 579 20.31 19.13 -21.51
N LEU A 580 21.16 18.11 -21.59
CA LEU A 580 21.66 17.38 -20.42
C LEU A 580 22.41 18.33 -19.49
N THR A 581 23.33 19.13 -20.02
CA THR A 581 24.10 20.12 -19.22
C THR A 581 23.17 21.13 -18.56
N ARG A 582 22.21 21.70 -19.29
CA ARG A 582 21.19 22.61 -18.71
C ARG A 582 20.40 21.96 -17.60
N CYS A 583 19.96 20.72 -17.78
CA CYS A 583 19.22 19.98 -16.76
C CYS A 583 20.08 19.75 -15.51
N LEU A 584 21.36 19.39 -15.69
CA LEU A 584 22.28 19.24 -14.57
C LEU A 584 22.55 20.58 -13.87
N GLU A 585 22.76 21.66 -14.62
CA GLU A 585 22.90 23.01 -14.04
C GLU A 585 21.68 23.39 -13.19
N ASP A 586 20.47 23.11 -13.69
CA ASP A 586 19.22 23.37 -12.93
C ASP A 586 19.13 22.56 -11.64
N ILE A 587 19.56 21.28 -11.63
CA ILE A 587 19.61 20.45 -10.41
C ILE A 587 20.52 21.09 -9.36
N PHE A 588 21.66 21.61 -9.75
CA PHE A 588 22.69 22.17 -8.86
C PHE A 588 22.61 23.70 -8.67
N ASP A 589 21.65 24.36 -9.31
CA ASP A 589 21.37 25.77 -9.08
C ASP A 589 20.68 25.97 -7.73
N LEU A 590 21.35 26.63 -6.79
CA LEU A 590 20.82 26.87 -5.44
C LEU A 590 19.69 27.90 -5.42
N ASP A 591 19.55 28.71 -6.47
CA ASP A 591 18.48 29.70 -6.59
C ASP A 591 17.16 29.10 -7.07
N LYS A 592 17.20 27.91 -7.67
CA LYS A 592 16.02 27.17 -8.10
C LYS A 592 15.58 26.15 -7.05
N PRO A 593 14.44 26.34 -6.35
CA PRO A 593 13.99 25.43 -5.33
C PRO A 593 13.52 24.08 -5.93
N PHE A 594 13.47 23.05 -5.11
CA PHE A 594 12.79 21.81 -5.44
C PHE A 594 11.28 21.98 -5.24
N SER A 595 10.56 22.28 -6.30
CA SER A 595 9.11 22.53 -6.27
C SER A 595 8.30 21.35 -6.81
N GLN A 596 7.02 21.32 -6.42
CA GLN A 596 6.06 20.41 -7.01
C GLN A 596 5.89 20.69 -8.51
N THR A 597 5.66 19.62 -9.29
CA THR A 597 5.30 19.75 -10.70
C THR A 597 3.94 20.43 -10.87
N THR A 598 3.79 21.18 -11.96
CA THR A 598 2.51 21.76 -12.39
C THR A 598 1.68 20.75 -13.21
N VAL A 599 2.29 19.66 -13.67
CA VAL A 599 1.66 18.63 -14.50
C VAL A 599 1.04 17.56 -13.61
N GLU A 600 -0.26 17.62 -13.36
CA GLU A 600 -0.96 16.69 -12.44
C GLU A 600 -0.87 15.22 -12.86
N SER A 601 -0.77 14.93 -14.16
CA SER A 601 -0.62 13.55 -14.64
C SER A 601 0.62 12.85 -14.08
N HIS A 602 1.69 13.58 -13.76
CA HIS A 602 2.90 13.05 -13.15
C HIS A 602 2.69 12.61 -11.69
N CYS A 603 1.64 13.12 -11.02
CA CYS A 603 1.30 12.77 -9.64
C CYS A 603 0.44 11.50 -9.54
N LYS A 604 -0.16 11.03 -10.65
CA LYS A 604 -1.12 9.91 -10.64
C LYS A 604 -0.56 8.63 -10.01
N TYR A 605 0.70 8.32 -10.29
CA TYR A 605 1.41 7.12 -9.81
C TYR A 605 2.66 7.51 -9.00
N CYS A 606 2.64 8.64 -8.34
CA CYS A 606 3.75 9.11 -7.53
C CYS A 606 3.63 8.57 -6.10
N ASP A 607 4.71 7.97 -5.59
CA ASP A 607 4.79 7.40 -4.23
C ASP A 607 4.53 8.46 -3.16
N PHE A 608 4.84 9.72 -3.45
CA PHE A 608 4.68 10.87 -2.53
C PHE A 608 3.36 11.63 -2.72
N LYS A 609 2.38 11.08 -3.47
CA LYS A 609 1.11 11.74 -3.75
C LYS A 609 0.37 12.18 -2.49
N GLN A 610 0.30 11.31 -1.48
CA GLN A 610 -0.37 11.62 -0.21
C GLN A 610 0.36 12.73 0.56
N LEU A 611 1.69 12.70 0.60
CA LEU A 611 2.53 13.73 1.23
C LEU A 611 2.30 15.09 0.56
N CYS A 612 2.17 15.09 -0.77
CA CYS A 612 1.94 16.28 -1.59
C CYS A 612 0.48 16.76 -1.59
N LYS A 613 -0.46 16.01 -1.00
CA LYS A 613 -1.91 16.28 -1.02
C LYS A 613 -2.47 16.47 -2.45
N ARG A 614 -2.04 15.62 -3.40
CA ARG A 614 -2.41 15.65 -4.82
C ARG A 614 -3.26 14.44 -5.22
#